data_e560a6d9b713b3c67f2115f11c8d5ca6
#
_entry.id   e560a6d9b713b3c67f2115f11c8d5ca6
#
_cell.length_a   1.000
_cell.length_b   1.000
_cell.length_c   1.000
_cell.angle_alpha   90.00
_cell.angle_beta   90.00
_cell.angle_gamma   90.00
#
_symmetry.space_group_name_H-M   'P 1'
#
loop_
_entity.id
_entity.type
_entity.pdbx_description
1 polymer ?
#
loop_
_entity_poly.entity_id
_entity_poly.type
_entity_poly.pdbx_seq_one_letter_code
_entity_poly.pdbx_strand_id
1 'polypeptide(L)'
;MNGLTWFWRGVVVSVVVGLLGAAPTAHALRAERSLAWLLVVSLGVILAATLTPIHAPNGIDTSSMRPCDLSRHWFASLAEVGAVTDVSLNIALFVPFGFAIALLPTSPRKVGMVAAAASLPMAIEGLQYLVPMLARRCQSGDVIDNLTGLVVGLTAGTLVAWIVSRARCQTRTGSHGGAART
;
A
#
# COMPACT_ATOMS: atom_id res chain seq x y z
N MET A 1 12.73 13.44 20.99
CA MET A 1 11.66 13.71 19.99
C MET A 1 11.00 12.38 19.70
N ASN A 2 9.69 12.27 19.87
CA ASN A 2 8.99 10.99 19.86
C ASN A 2 8.81 10.46 18.43
N GLY A 3 8.95 9.15 18.20
CA GLY A 3 8.79 8.50 16.87
C GLY A 3 7.48 8.89 16.18
N LEU A 4 6.42 9.15 16.95
CA LEU A 4 5.13 9.66 16.47
C LEU A 4 5.25 10.99 15.70
N THR A 5 6.13 11.91 16.11
CA THR A 5 6.31 13.20 15.42
C THR A 5 7.00 13.03 14.06
N TRP A 6 7.91 12.06 13.94
CA TRP A 6 8.56 11.72 12.67
C TRP A 6 7.59 11.06 11.70
N PHE A 7 6.75 10.15 12.18
CA PHE A 7 5.69 9.53 11.38
C PHE A 7 4.76 10.58 10.76
N TRP A 8 4.23 11.52 11.56
CA TRP A 8 3.35 12.57 11.06
C TRP A 8 4.04 13.50 10.05
N ARG A 9 5.32 13.80 10.24
CA ARG A 9 6.11 14.54 9.23
C ARG A 9 6.21 13.76 7.93
N GLY A 10 6.46 12.46 8.00
CA GLY A 10 6.47 11.57 6.83
C GLY A 10 5.13 11.55 6.10
N VAL A 11 4.02 11.49 6.83
CA VAL A 11 2.66 11.57 6.25
C VAL A 11 2.44 12.92 5.55
N VAL A 12 2.77 14.03 6.18
CA VAL A 12 2.64 15.38 5.57
C VAL A 12 3.48 15.48 4.30
N VAL A 13 4.74 15.04 4.35
CA VAL A 13 5.62 14.99 3.17
C VAL A 13 5.00 14.14 2.07
N SER A 14 4.44 12.97 2.40
CA SER A 14 3.80 12.08 1.43
C SER A 14 2.60 12.74 0.74
N VAL A 15 1.79 13.50 1.49
CA VAL A 15 0.67 14.26 0.92
C VAL A 15 1.17 15.36 -0.01
N VAL A 16 2.18 16.13 0.40
CA VAL A 16 2.76 17.21 -0.44
C VAL A 16 3.38 16.64 -1.70
N VAL A 17 4.19 15.57 -1.58
CA VAL A 17 4.79 14.87 -2.73
C VAL A 17 3.70 14.29 -3.63
N GLY A 18 2.62 13.74 -3.05
CA GLY A 18 1.47 13.26 -3.79
C GLY A 18 0.77 14.36 -4.60
N LEU A 19 0.58 15.53 -4.01
CA LEU A 19 -0.03 16.67 -4.70
C LEU A 19 0.84 17.16 -5.87
N LEU A 20 2.15 17.29 -5.66
CA LEU A 20 3.08 17.72 -6.69
C LEU A 20 3.32 16.65 -7.76
N GLY A 21 3.38 15.38 -7.35
CA GLY A 21 3.66 14.24 -8.22
C GLY A 21 2.44 13.66 -8.94
N ALA A 22 1.20 14.03 -8.54
CA ALA A 22 -0.01 13.45 -9.13
C ALA A 22 -0.12 13.66 -10.64
N ALA A 23 0.20 14.87 -11.14
CA ALA A 23 0.08 15.18 -12.56
C ALA A 23 1.09 14.39 -13.43
N PRO A 24 2.41 14.40 -13.15
CA PRO A 24 3.37 13.61 -13.92
C PRO A 24 3.11 12.10 -13.80
N THR A 25 2.75 11.60 -12.62
CA THR A 25 2.41 10.19 -12.41
C THR A 25 1.16 9.80 -13.20
N ALA A 26 0.11 10.61 -13.19
CA ALA A 26 -1.10 10.39 -13.97
C ALA A 26 -0.81 10.31 -15.47
N HIS A 27 0.03 11.22 -15.97
CA HIS A 27 0.47 11.20 -17.37
C HIS A 27 1.25 9.92 -17.71
N ALA A 28 2.22 9.55 -16.89
CA ALA A 28 3.04 8.37 -17.09
C ALA A 28 2.23 7.06 -17.05
N LEU A 29 1.22 6.99 -16.16
CA LEU A 29 0.37 5.81 -15.99
C LEU A 29 -0.89 5.83 -16.85
N ARG A 30 -1.16 6.92 -17.55
CA ARG A 30 -2.42 7.17 -18.30
C ARG A 30 -3.65 6.98 -17.42
N ALA A 31 -3.58 7.51 -16.20
CA ALA A 31 -4.60 7.39 -15.15
C ALA A 31 -5.13 8.77 -14.76
N GLU A 32 -6.21 8.79 -14.00
CA GLU A 32 -6.73 10.03 -13.42
C GLU A 32 -5.80 10.57 -12.32
N ARG A 33 -5.76 11.90 -12.14
CA ARG A 33 -4.89 12.56 -11.14
C ARG A 33 -5.20 12.12 -9.72
N SER A 34 -6.48 11.91 -9.38
CA SER A 34 -6.91 11.42 -8.08
C SER A 34 -6.34 10.02 -7.77
N LEU A 35 -6.33 9.14 -8.77
CA LEU A 35 -5.77 7.80 -8.64
C LEU A 35 -4.24 7.83 -8.50
N ALA A 36 -3.57 8.67 -9.30
CA ALA A 36 -2.14 8.88 -9.20
C ALA A 36 -1.74 9.47 -7.83
N TRP A 37 -2.53 10.42 -7.32
CA TRP A 37 -2.36 10.97 -5.98
C TRP A 37 -2.48 9.89 -4.90
N LEU A 38 -3.55 9.09 -4.94
CA LEU A 38 -3.75 7.99 -3.99
C LEU A 38 -2.57 7.00 -4.00
N LEU A 39 -2.05 6.68 -5.19
CA LEU A 39 -0.92 5.78 -5.36
C LEU A 39 0.36 6.34 -4.70
N VAL A 40 0.69 7.60 -4.97
CA VAL A 40 1.90 8.25 -4.43
C VAL A 40 1.78 8.42 -2.92
N VAL A 41 0.62 8.88 -2.42
CA VAL A 41 0.40 9.09 -0.99
C VAL A 41 0.43 7.75 -0.23
N SER A 42 -0.25 6.71 -0.72
CA SER A 42 -0.24 5.41 -0.03
C SER A 42 1.18 4.81 0.02
N LEU A 43 1.95 4.89 -1.06
CA LEU A 43 3.36 4.48 -1.05
C LEU A 43 4.18 5.29 -0.05
N GLY A 44 4.00 6.62 -0.03
CA GLY A 44 4.70 7.50 0.90
C GLY A 44 4.36 7.20 2.36
N VAL A 45 3.08 6.91 2.65
CA VAL A 45 2.64 6.51 4.01
C VAL A 45 3.23 5.15 4.41
N ILE A 46 3.30 4.18 3.49
CA ILE A 46 3.98 2.91 3.71
C ILE A 46 5.44 3.16 4.13
N LEU A 47 6.17 3.94 3.34
CA LEU A 47 7.58 4.23 3.64
C LEU A 47 7.74 5.01 4.94
N ALA A 48 6.87 5.98 5.22
CA ALA A 48 6.88 6.74 6.47
C ALA A 48 6.61 5.84 7.69
N ALA A 49 5.64 4.92 7.60
CA ALA A 49 5.31 4.02 8.69
C ALA A 49 6.40 2.96 8.95
N THR A 50 7.02 2.46 7.89
CA THR A 50 7.97 1.33 7.98
C THR A 50 9.41 1.75 8.15
N LEU A 51 9.82 2.91 7.63
CA LEU A 51 11.21 3.38 7.64
C LEU A 51 11.47 4.54 8.63
N THR A 52 10.46 5.00 9.37
CA THR A 52 10.69 5.95 10.46
C THR A 52 11.37 5.28 11.62
N PRO A 53 12.52 5.81 12.12
CA PRO A 53 13.20 5.24 13.26
C PRO A 53 12.34 5.25 14.51
N ILE A 54 12.30 4.12 15.22
CA ILE A 54 11.71 4.05 16.56
C ILE A 54 12.80 4.43 17.54
N HIS A 55 12.65 5.58 18.25
CA HIS A 55 13.60 5.97 19.27
C HIS A 55 13.54 5.00 20.44
N ALA A 56 14.57 4.20 20.60
CA ALA A 56 14.79 3.45 21.84
C ALA A 56 15.13 4.46 22.96
N PRO A 57 14.47 4.42 24.12
CA PRO A 57 14.69 5.38 25.20
C PRO A 57 16.12 5.37 25.78
N ASN A 58 16.89 4.31 25.58
CA ASN A 58 18.18 4.03 26.19
C ASN A 58 19.36 3.98 25.20
N GLY A 59 19.24 4.65 24.04
CA GLY A 59 20.30 4.58 23.01
C GLY A 59 20.12 3.40 22.06
N ILE A 60 20.93 3.39 20.99
CA ILE A 60 20.94 2.29 20.03
C ILE A 60 21.63 1.11 20.71
N ASP A 61 20.85 0.15 21.17
CA ASP A 61 21.40 -1.13 21.59
C ASP A 61 21.87 -1.89 20.36
N THR A 62 23.17 -1.77 20.06
CA THR A 62 23.81 -2.48 18.96
C THR A 62 23.84 -4.00 19.17
N SER A 63 23.48 -4.49 20.37
CA SER A 63 23.25 -5.92 20.61
C SER A 63 22.01 -6.44 19.89
N SER A 64 21.20 -5.56 19.32
CA SER A 64 19.99 -5.84 18.56
C SER A 64 20.24 -6.18 17.08
N MET A 65 21.43 -6.57 16.66
CA MET A 65 21.62 -7.40 15.46
C MET A 65 21.01 -8.79 15.73
N ARG A 66 19.72 -8.81 16.04
CA ARG A 66 18.98 -10.05 16.15
C ARG A 66 18.72 -10.57 14.75
N PRO A 67 18.87 -11.90 14.54
CA PRO A 67 18.46 -12.50 13.27
C PRO A 67 17.00 -12.16 12.99
N CYS A 68 16.63 -12.09 11.71
CA CYS A 68 15.21 -11.92 11.33
C CYS A 68 14.37 -12.99 12.03
N ASP A 69 13.25 -12.59 12.62
CA ASP A 69 12.28 -13.52 13.19
C ASP A 69 11.46 -14.16 12.05
N LEU A 70 11.77 -15.41 11.77
CA LEU A 70 11.11 -16.21 10.75
C LEU A 70 10.08 -17.19 11.35
N SER A 71 9.72 -17.03 12.62
CA SER A 71 8.84 -17.97 13.32
C SER A 71 7.43 -17.99 12.77
N ARG A 72 6.92 -16.85 12.30
CA ARG A 72 5.59 -16.73 11.75
C ARG A 72 5.60 -16.91 10.23
N HIS A 73 4.92 -17.96 9.76
CA HIS A 73 4.78 -18.30 8.34
C HIS A 73 3.31 -18.63 7.96
N TRP A 74 2.34 -18.18 8.76
CA TRP A 74 0.90 -18.33 8.52
C TRP A 74 0.20 -16.97 8.50
N PHE A 75 -0.98 -16.95 7.90
CA PHE A 75 -1.84 -15.77 7.85
C PHE A 75 -2.41 -15.42 9.23
N ALA A 76 -2.69 -14.13 9.43
CA ALA A 76 -3.35 -13.66 10.63
C ALA A 76 -4.74 -14.27 10.81
N SER A 77 -5.11 -14.57 12.04
CA SER A 77 -6.47 -14.96 12.39
C SER A 77 -7.43 -13.76 12.29
N LEU A 78 -8.73 -14.02 12.14
CA LEU A 78 -9.75 -12.96 12.09
C LEU A 78 -9.77 -12.13 13.39
N ALA A 79 -9.43 -12.72 14.52
CA ALA A 79 -9.34 -12.01 15.79
C ALA A 79 -8.18 -11.01 15.83
N GLU A 80 -7.02 -11.37 15.27
CA GLU A 80 -5.85 -10.49 15.16
C GLU A 80 -6.12 -9.33 14.18
N VAL A 81 -6.81 -9.61 13.06
CA VAL A 81 -7.19 -8.58 12.08
C VAL A 81 -8.23 -7.61 12.67
N GLY A 82 -9.14 -8.10 13.53
CA GLY A 82 -10.18 -7.30 14.18
C GLY A 82 -9.68 -6.46 15.35
N ALA A 83 -8.51 -6.74 15.89
CA ALA A 83 -7.87 -5.97 16.96
C ALA A 83 -6.93 -4.90 16.39
N VAL A 84 -6.77 -3.77 17.11
CA VAL A 84 -5.77 -2.75 16.75
C VAL A 84 -4.40 -3.24 17.20
N THR A 85 -3.72 -3.96 16.33
CA THR A 85 -2.40 -4.57 16.56
C THR A 85 -1.47 -4.23 15.39
N ASP A 86 -0.17 -4.53 15.53
CA ASP A 86 0.80 -4.38 14.42
C ASP A 86 0.36 -5.15 13.19
N VAL A 87 -0.25 -6.33 13.39
CA VAL A 87 -0.81 -7.19 12.31
C VAL A 87 -1.86 -6.45 11.50
N SER A 88 -2.90 -5.92 12.16
CA SER A 88 -3.98 -5.22 11.46
C SER A 88 -3.53 -3.92 10.82
N LEU A 89 -2.58 -3.23 11.44
CA LEU A 89 -2.01 -1.99 10.90
C LEU A 89 -1.17 -2.27 9.65
N ASN A 90 -0.35 -3.32 9.62
CA ASN A 90 0.42 -3.72 8.45
C ASN A 90 -0.49 -4.11 7.28
N ILE A 91 -1.56 -4.87 7.54
CA ILE A 91 -2.58 -5.19 6.53
C ILE A 91 -3.22 -3.90 6.00
N ALA A 92 -3.74 -3.04 6.89
CA ALA A 92 -4.44 -1.82 6.52
C ALA A 92 -3.56 -0.85 5.70
N LEU A 93 -2.26 -0.83 5.98
CA LEU A 93 -1.28 0.04 5.33
C LEU A 93 -1.16 -0.23 3.82
N PHE A 94 -1.23 -1.49 3.40
CA PHE A 94 -1.08 -1.90 2.00
C PHE A 94 -2.40 -1.95 1.21
N VAL A 95 -3.56 -1.95 1.88
CA VAL A 95 -4.88 -1.99 1.21
C VAL A 95 -5.08 -0.83 0.24
N PRO A 96 -4.89 0.47 0.61
CA PRO A 96 -5.12 1.58 -0.32
C PRO A 96 -4.12 1.57 -1.49
N PHE A 97 -2.90 1.09 -1.28
CA PHE A 97 -1.90 0.96 -2.33
C PHE A 97 -2.29 -0.10 -3.36
N GLY A 98 -2.68 -1.30 -2.91
CA GLY A 98 -3.19 -2.37 -3.78
C GLY A 98 -4.45 -1.95 -4.53
N PHE A 99 -5.38 -1.28 -3.85
CA PHE A 99 -6.60 -0.75 -4.45
C PHE A 99 -6.31 0.23 -5.58
N ALA A 100 -5.39 1.18 -5.36
CA ALA A 100 -4.99 2.14 -6.39
C ALA A 100 -4.36 1.44 -7.61
N ILE A 101 -3.48 0.46 -7.40
CA ILE A 101 -2.87 -0.33 -8.50
C ILE A 101 -3.94 -1.08 -9.29
N ALA A 102 -4.94 -1.67 -8.62
CA ALA A 102 -6.01 -2.41 -9.28
C ALA A 102 -6.83 -1.56 -10.25
N LEU A 103 -7.06 -0.29 -9.91
CA LEU A 103 -7.81 0.67 -10.73
C LEU A 103 -7.01 1.23 -11.92
N LEU A 104 -5.70 1.00 -12.00
CA LEU A 104 -4.92 1.42 -13.15
C LEU A 104 -5.38 0.72 -14.43
N PRO A 105 -5.26 1.38 -15.61
CA PRO A 105 -5.53 0.77 -16.90
C PRO A 105 -4.73 -0.52 -17.09
N THR A 106 -5.35 -1.54 -17.69
CA THR A 106 -4.67 -2.79 -18.01
C THR A 106 -3.55 -2.54 -19.02
N SER A 107 -2.32 -2.79 -18.60
CA SER A 107 -1.12 -2.54 -19.39
C SER A 107 0.07 -3.35 -18.85
N PRO A 108 1.14 -3.55 -19.61
CA PRO A 108 2.38 -4.15 -19.10
C PRO A 108 2.96 -3.39 -17.89
N ARG A 109 2.76 -2.06 -17.83
CA ARG A 109 3.18 -1.25 -16.68
C ARG A 109 2.45 -1.64 -15.41
N LYS A 110 1.13 -1.92 -15.49
CA LYS A 110 0.35 -2.41 -14.33
C LYS A 110 0.93 -3.72 -13.79
N VAL A 111 1.29 -4.65 -14.67
CA VAL A 111 1.91 -5.92 -14.25
C VAL A 111 3.23 -5.66 -13.53
N GLY A 112 4.09 -4.79 -14.08
CA GLY A 112 5.34 -4.38 -13.42
C GLY A 112 5.11 -3.74 -12.05
N MET A 113 4.07 -2.91 -11.92
CA MET A 113 3.71 -2.29 -10.64
C MET A 113 3.20 -3.29 -9.61
N VAL A 114 2.40 -4.28 -10.02
CA VAL A 114 1.98 -5.37 -9.13
C VAL A 114 3.19 -6.17 -8.65
N ALA A 115 4.12 -6.49 -9.54
CA ALA A 115 5.35 -7.20 -9.18
C ALA A 115 6.21 -6.37 -8.21
N ALA A 116 6.41 -5.08 -8.48
CA ALA A 116 7.14 -4.17 -7.60
C ALA A 116 6.45 -4.02 -6.24
N ALA A 117 5.12 -3.90 -6.21
CA ALA A 117 4.34 -3.82 -4.98
C ALA A 117 4.44 -5.11 -4.15
N ALA A 118 4.45 -6.28 -4.80
CA ALA A 118 4.60 -7.56 -4.12
C ALA A 118 6.03 -7.78 -3.56
N SER A 119 7.06 -7.19 -4.18
CA SER A 119 8.44 -7.25 -3.67
C SER A 119 8.72 -6.22 -2.57
N LEU A 120 7.90 -5.17 -2.46
CA LEU A 120 8.11 -4.07 -1.53
C LEU A 120 8.17 -4.49 -0.05
N PRO A 121 7.30 -5.37 0.48
CA PRO A 121 7.41 -5.84 1.86
C PRO A 121 8.76 -6.51 2.17
N MET A 122 9.24 -7.37 1.27
CA MET A 122 10.55 -8.01 1.43
C MET A 122 11.70 -6.98 1.39
N ALA A 123 11.60 -5.98 0.52
CA ALA A 123 12.60 -4.91 0.44
C ALA A 123 12.62 -4.07 1.72
N ILE A 124 11.45 -3.79 2.31
CA ILE A 124 11.32 -3.07 3.58
C ILE A 124 11.98 -3.86 4.70
N GLU A 125 11.64 -5.13 4.87
CA GLU A 125 12.21 -5.99 5.90
C GLU A 125 13.74 -6.16 5.73
N GLY A 126 14.20 -6.32 4.49
CA GLY A 126 15.62 -6.34 4.18
C GLY A 126 16.33 -5.04 4.56
N LEU A 127 15.71 -3.89 4.31
CA LEU A 127 16.25 -2.59 4.68
C LEU A 127 16.28 -2.40 6.21
N GLN A 128 15.23 -2.82 6.91
CA GLN A 128 15.18 -2.78 8.38
C GLN A 128 16.26 -3.67 9.00
N TYR A 129 16.53 -4.82 8.39
CA TYR A 129 17.65 -5.69 8.81
C TYR A 129 19.03 -5.06 8.58
N LEU A 130 19.22 -4.43 7.40
CA LEU A 130 20.51 -3.86 7.00
C LEU A 130 20.82 -2.51 7.66
N VAL A 131 19.80 -1.79 8.19
CA VAL A 131 19.94 -0.44 8.75
C VAL A 131 19.55 -0.44 10.24
N PRO A 132 20.49 -0.82 11.15
CA PRO A 132 20.20 -0.89 12.59
C PRO A 132 19.71 0.43 13.20
N MET A 133 20.07 1.57 12.57
CA MET A 133 19.62 2.90 13.01
C MET A 133 18.10 3.10 12.96
N LEU A 134 17.36 2.27 12.21
CA LEU A 134 15.89 2.28 12.21
C LEU A 134 15.32 1.74 13.52
N ALA A 135 16.12 1.02 14.32
CA ALA A 135 15.72 0.36 15.56
C ALA A 135 14.46 -0.51 15.40
N ARG A 136 14.32 -1.13 14.21
CA ARG A 136 13.22 -2.01 13.85
C ARG A 136 13.67 -3.46 13.79
N ARG A 137 12.72 -4.38 13.95
CA ARG A 137 12.97 -5.82 13.84
C ARG A 137 12.50 -6.32 12.49
N CYS A 138 13.34 -7.12 11.82
CA CYS A 138 12.95 -7.85 10.63
C CYS A 138 12.05 -9.03 11.03
N GLN A 139 10.85 -9.14 10.45
CA GLN A 139 9.88 -10.19 10.80
C GLN A 139 9.19 -10.74 9.54
N SER A 140 9.17 -12.08 9.39
CA SER A 140 8.43 -12.70 8.29
C SER A 140 6.91 -12.46 8.37
N GLY A 141 6.40 -12.27 9.60
CA GLY A 141 5.01 -11.91 9.84
C GLY A 141 4.59 -10.61 9.15
N ASP A 142 5.44 -9.58 9.22
CA ASP A 142 5.16 -8.29 8.61
C ASP A 142 5.10 -8.38 7.08
N VAL A 143 5.95 -9.21 6.47
CA VAL A 143 5.88 -9.50 5.02
C VAL A 143 4.53 -10.12 4.66
N ILE A 144 4.05 -11.12 5.43
CA ILE A 144 2.79 -11.81 5.17
C ILE A 144 1.60 -10.86 5.34
N ASP A 145 1.61 -10.02 6.38
CA ASP A 145 0.53 -9.08 6.66
C ASP A 145 0.46 -7.99 5.59
N ASN A 146 1.58 -7.43 5.19
CA ASN A 146 1.68 -6.45 4.12
C ASN A 146 1.22 -7.02 2.77
N LEU A 147 1.62 -8.25 2.43
CA LEU A 147 1.15 -8.95 1.22
C LEU A 147 -0.34 -9.25 1.30
N THR A 148 -0.87 -9.61 2.46
CA THR A 148 -2.31 -9.81 2.68
C THR A 148 -3.07 -8.54 2.40
N GLY A 149 -2.61 -7.40 2.94
CA GLY A 149 -3.19 -6.08 2.67
C GLY A 149 -3.16 -5.72 1.19
N LEU A 150 -2.04 -5.97 0.52
CA LEU A 150 -1.91 -5.76 -0.93
C LEU A 150 -2.93 -6.57 -1.73
N VAL A 151 -3.08 -7.86 -1.43
CA VAL A 151 -4.04 -8.75 -2.10
C VAL A 151 -5.48 -8.31 -1.85
N VAL A 152 -5.83 -7.96 -0.61
CA VAL A 152 -7.15 -7.42 -0.27
C VAL A 152 -7.44 -6.16 -1.07
N GLY A 153 -6.49 -5.22 -1.13
CA GLY A 153 -6.62 -4.00 -1.90
C GLY A 153 -6.79 -4.25 -3.40
N LEU A 154 -5.95 -5.13 -3.99
CA LEU A 154 -6.04 -5.51 -5.40
C LEU A 154 -7.39 -6.15 -5.73
N THR A 155 -7.89 -7.03 -4.86
CA THR A 155 -9.18 -7.70 -5.04
C THR A 155 -10.33 -6.70 -4.98
N ALA A 156 -10.35 -5.84 -3.96
CA ALA A 156 -11.38 -4.81 -3.80
C ALA A 156 -11.40 -3.83 -4.98
N GLY A 157 -10.24 -3.34 -5.42
CA GLY A 157 -10.15 -2.43 -6.55
C GLY A 157 -10.56 -3.09 -7.88
N THR A 158 -10.21 -4.36 -8.09
CA THR A 158 -10.62 -5.12 -9.28
C THR A 158 -12.13 -5.30 -9.30
N LEU A 159 -12.75 -5.62 -8.15
CA LEU A 159 -14.20 -5.75 -8.02
C LEU A 159 -14.90 -4.43 -8.34
N VAL A 160 -14.43 -3.31 -7.80
CA VAL A 160 -14.98 -1.97 -8.09
C VAL A 160 -14.86 -1.65 -9.58
N ALA A 161 -13.69 -1.89 -10.20
CA ALA A 161 -13.50 -1.67 -11.63
C ALA A 161 -14.48 -2.50 -12.47
N TRP A 162 -14.71 -3.76 -12.10
CA TRP A 162 -15.65 -4.66 -12.77
C TRP A 162 -17.11 -4.16 -12.63
N ILE A 163 -17.54 -3.78 -11.43
CA ILE A 163 -18.91 -3.25 -11.18
C ILE A 163 -19.14 -2.00 -12.03
N VAL A 164 -18.20 -1.04 -12.00
CA VAL A 164 -18.30 0.21 -12.75
C VAL A 164 -18.35 -0.05 -14.26
N SER A 165 -17.56 -1.00 -14.77
CA SER A 165 -17.57 -1.34 -16.19
C SER A 165 -18.92 -1.93 -16.63
N ARG A 166 -19.52 -2.79 -15.81
CA ARG A 166 -20.85 -3.34 -16.09
C ARG A 166 -21.97 -2.30 -16.08
N ALA A 167 -21.95 -1.40 -15.10
CA ALA A 167 -22.92 -0.32 -15.03
C ALA A 167 -22.87 0.59 -16.27
N ARG A 168 -21.67 0.93 -16.74
CA ARG A 168 -21.48 1.73 -17.96
C ARG A 168 -21.97 1.03 -19.24
N CYS A 169 -21.85 -0.29 -19.31
CA CYS A 169 -22.35 -1.07 -20.46
C CYS A 169 -23.90 -1.03 -20.51
N GLN A 170 -24.57 -1.16 -19.37
CA GLN A 170 -26.03 -1.14 -19.31
C GLN A 170 -26.64 0.21 -19.69
N THR A 171 -26.03 1.32 -19.30
CA THR A 171 -26.52 2.65 -19.66
C THR A 171 -26.42 2.94 -21.16
N ARG A 172 -25.42 2.39 -21.85
CA ARG A 172 -25.27 2.55 -23.31
C ARG A 172 -26.31 1.77 -24.12
N THR A 173 -26.70 0.57 -23.69
CA THR A 173 -27.71 -0.22 -24.40
C THR A 173 -29.11 0.34 -24.23
N GLY A 174 -29.45 0.98 -23.08
CA GLY A 174 -30.74 1.63 -22.85
C GLY A 174 -30.99 2.87 -23.71
N SER A 175 -29.92 3.60 -24.10
CA SER A 175 -30.08 4.83 -24.89
C SER A 175 -30.36 4.59 -26.37
N HIS A 176 -30.02 3.42 -26.92
CA HIS A 176 -30.30 3.08 -28.31
C HIS A 176 -31.69 2.46 -28.55
N GLY A 177 -32.38 1.99 -27.50
CA GLY A 177 -33.73 1.42 -27.60
C GLY A 177 -34.86 2.44 -27.69
N GLY A 178 -34.58 3.70 -27.34
CA GLY A 178 -35.62 4.78 -27.34
C GLY A 178 -35.80 5.53 -28.64
N ALA A 179 -34.87 5.44 -29.60
CA ALA A 179 -34.91 6.21 -30.85
C ALA A 179 -35.62 5.53 -32.04
N ALA A 180 -36.13 4.30 -31.86
CA ALA A 180 -36.74 3.52 -32.92
C ALA A 180 -38.29 3.45 -32.82
N ARG A 181 -38.95 4.34 -32.03
CA ARG A 181 -40.40 4.38 -31.90
C ARG A 181 -40.92 5.83 -32.05
N THR A 182 -40.78 6.40 -33.21
CA THR A 182 -41.59 7.53 -33.69
C THR A 182 -41.87 7.39 -35.17
#